data_f31f1dabd6bb1dc02ffa58d03c2e496d
#
_entry.id   f31f1dabd6bb1dc02ffa58d03c2e496d
#
_cell.length_a   1.000
_cell.length_b   1.000
_cell.length_c   1.000
_cell.angle_alpha   90.00
_cell.angle_beta   90.00
_cell.angle_gamma   90.00
#
_symmetry.space_group_name_H-M   'P 1'
#
loop_
_entity.id
_entity.type
_entity.pdbx_description
1 polymer ?
#
loop_
_entity_poly.entity_id
_entity_poly.type
_entity_poly.pdbx_seq_one_letter_code
_entity_poly.pdbx_strand_id
1 'polypeptide(L)'
;YNAFQPGSMMDVRSRTIEDPDSRVRDRISTLSPNEIGFQKIKSVKDGNGNSLSFHEDGTILEIKLNKPLKSGKLIKLQVDFLAQVPVQIRRTGRYNKENVAYSMTQWYPKMCEFDNHGWHTNPYIGREFYGVWGDFKVSITIDSSFVLGGTGIIQNPQEVGHGYQDLSKNVKLSKKAKRTWVFKADKVHDFAWAADPDFIHETALLNNGTVLHFLHKDDTLNMNWSALKPKAKKCFEYMNENYGLYPYGQYSIIQGGDGGMEYPMCTLITAEAVSYTHLTLPTIRWV
;
A
#
# COMPACT_ATOMS: atom_id res chain seq x y z
N TYR A 1 -5.35 10.27 -3.06
CA TYR A 1 -4.44 11.40 -2.79
C TYR A 1 -5.14 12.75 -2.73
N ASN A 2 -6.25 12.94 -3.43
CA ASN A 2 -6.99 14.22 -3.46
C ASN A 2 -7.55 14.64 -2.08
N ALA A 3 -7.64 13.72 -1.13
CA ALA A 3 -7.97 14.05 0.26
C ALA A 3 -6.86 14.84 0.99
N PHE A 4 -5.62 14.78 0.51
CA PHE A 4 -4.45 15.46 1.13
C PHE A 4 -4.20 16.83 0.48
N GLN A 5 -5.26 17.65 0.43
CA GLN A 5 -5.23 19.02 -0.10
C GLN A 5 -5.93 19.97 0.86
N PRO A 6 -5.41 21.18 1.07
CA PRO A 6 -6.11 22.22 1.84
C PRO A 6 -7.52 22.45 1.30
N GLY A 7 -8.50 22.50 2.20
CA GLY A 7 -9.92 22.65 1.86
C GLY A 7 -10.63 21.37 1.45
N SER A 8 -9.93 20.22 1.37
CA SER A 8 -10.57 18.92 1.16
C SER A 8 -11.51 18.57 2.32
N MET A 9 -12.45 17.64 2.08
CA MET A 9 -13.35 17.17 3.14
C MET A 9 -12.56 16.60 4.33
N MET A 10 -11.48 15.86 4.08
CA MET A 10 -10.62 15.34 5.14
C MET A 10 -9.96 16.46 5.95
N ASP A 11 -9.45 17.50 5.29
CA ASP A 11 -8.87 18.67 5.95
C ASP A 11 -9.90 19.38 6.85
N VAL A 12 -11.06 19.73 6.28
CA VAL A 12 -12.09 20.44 7.02
C VAL A 12 -12.57 19.62 8.22
N ARG A 13 -12.88 18.36 8.02
CA ARG A 13 -13.35 17.46 9.10
C ARG A 13 -12.29 17.27 10.19
N SER A 14 -11.02 17.12 9.82
CA SER A 14 -9.93 16.92 10.79
C SER A 14 -9.76 18.09 11.74
N ARG A 15 -10.20 19.30 11.36
CA ARG A 15 -10.12 20.52 12.17
C ARG A 15 -11.39 20.84 12.93
N THR A 16 -12.55 20.32 12.52
CA THR A 16 -13.87 20.75 13.02
C THR A 16 -14.61 19.71 13.87
N ILE A 17 -14.16 18.46 13.95
CA ILE A 17 -14.76 17.46 14.82
C ILE A 17 -14.26 17.60 16.25
N GLU A 18 -15.08 17.21 17.24
CA GLU A 18 -14.77 17.33 18.67
C GLU A 18 -13.55 16.47 19.09
N ASP A 19 -13.40 15.29 18.51
CA ASP A 19 -12.26 14.38 18.76
C ASP A 19 -11.46 14.19 17.46
N PRO A 20 -10.64 15.16 17.09
CA PRO A 20 -9.86 15.07 15.86
C PRO A 20 -8.72 14.06 16.01
N ASP A 21 -8.46 13.30 14.97
CA ASP A 21 -7.27 12.45 14.88
C ASP A 21 -6.00 13.31 15.02
N SER A 22 -5.29 13.15 16.14
CA SER A 22 -4.09 13.94 16.46
C SER A 22 -2.99 13.83 15.39
N ARG A 23 -3.04 12.79 14.55
CA ARG A 23 -2.09 12.57 13.45
C ARG A 23 -2.39 13.43 12.23
N VAL A 24 -3.59 13.97 12.13
CA VAL A 24 -4.02 14.81 11.00
C VAL A 24 -4.23 16.25 11.44
N ARG A 25 -5.20 16.52 12.32
CA ARG A 25 -5.58 17.87 12.78
C ARG A 25 -5.54 18.90 11.65
N ASP A 26 -4.68 19.90 11.80
CA ASP A 26 -4.46 21.01 10.88
C ASP A 26 -3.33 20.78 9.85
N ARG A 27 -2.69 19.61 9.88
CA ARG A 27 -1.53 19.31 9.03
C ARG A 27 -1.82 19.45 7.54
N ILE A 28 -3.03 19.07 7.09
CA ILE A 28 -3.39 19.17 5.67
C ILE A 28 -3.54 20.63 5.26
N SER A 29 -4.13 21.48 6.11
CA SER A 29 -4.36 22.90 5.81
C SER A 29 -3.08 23.69 5.60
N THR A 30 -1.96 23.24 6.14
CA THR A 30 -0.66 23.90 6.09
C THR A 30 0.25 23.41 4.96
N LEU A 31 -0.19 22.40 4.19
CA LEU A 31 0.62 21.85 3.09
C LEU A 31 0.82 22.86 1.97
N SER A 32 2.06 23.02 1.56
CA SER A 32 2.44 23.76 0.36
C SER A 32 2.08 22.99 -0.93
N PRO A 33 2.04 23.64 -2.10
CA PRO A 33 1.77 22.98 -3.38
C PRO A 33 2.67 21.78 -3.69
N ASN A 34 3.90 21.75 -3.16
CA ASN A 34 4.84 20.65 -3.34
C ASN A 34 4.63 19.50 -2.35
N GLU A 35 3.82 19.70 -1.32
CA GLU A 35 3.59 18.73 -0.25
C GLU A 35 2.22 18.06 -0.35
N ILE A 36 1.27 18.66 -1.06
CA ILE A 36 -0.06 18.09 -1.27
C ILE A 36 -0.01 16.79 -2.08
N GLY A 37 -1.05 15.96 -1.90
CA GLY A 37 -1.31 14.82 -2.78
C GLY A 37 -2.35 15.15 -3.83
N PHE A 38 -2.18 14.64 -5.05
CA PHE A 38 -3.23 14.65 -6.05
C PHE A 38 -3.15 13.45 -7.00
N GLN A 39 -4.27 13.14 -7.61
CA GLN A 39 -4.37 12.30 -8.80
C GLN A 39 -5.18 13.08 -9.84
N LYS A 40 -4.57 13.35 -10.99
CA LYS A 40 -5.20 14.02 -12.13
C LYS A 40 -5.39 13.00 -13.24
N ILE A 41 -6.63 12.77 -13.61
CA ILE A 41 -6.97 11.83 -14.68
C ILE A 41 -6.63 12.49 -16.04
N LYS A 42 -5.83 11.81 -16.83
CA LYS A 42 -5.45 12.27 -18.18
C LYS A 42 -6.38 11.73 -19.26
N SER A 43 -6.74 10.46 -19.16
CA SER A 43 -7.66 9.83 -20.09
C SER A 43 -8.33 8.61 -19.47
N VAL A 44 -9.54 8.32 -19.94
CA VAL A 44 -10.25 7.06 -19.69
C VAL A 44 -10.67 6.47 -21.02
N LYS A 45 -10.38 5.18 -21.23
CA LYS A 45 -10.72 4.46 -22.47
C LYS A 45 -11.38 3.13 -22.15
N ASP A 46 -12.25 2.67 -23.05
CA ASP A 46 -12.79 1.30 -23.01
C ASP A 46 -11.78 0.27 -23.54
N GLY A 47 -12.14 -1.02 -23.50
CA GLY A 47 -11.30 -2.12 -23.99
C GLY A 47 -10.99 -2.09 -25.49
N ASN A 48 -11.71 -1.29 -26.25
CA ASN A 48 -11.50 -1.09 -27.70
C ASN A 48 -10.65 0.16 -27.99
N GLY A 49 -10.25 0.90 -26.96
CA GLY A 49 -9.47 2.13 -27.09
C GLY A 49 -10.31 3.40 -27.31
N ASN A 50 -11.65 3.31 -27.28
CA ASN A 50 -12.51 4.47 -27.40
C ASN A 50 -12.48 5.31 -26.12
N SER A 51 -12.39 6.64 -26.26
CA SER A 51 -12.43 7.56 -25.12
C SER A 51 -13.80 7.56 -24.47
N LEU A 52 -13.80 7.56 -23.13
CA LEU A 52 -14.98 7.69 -22.30
C LEU A 52 -14.96 9.05 -21.61
N SER A 53 -16.14 9.67 -21.48
CA SER A 53 -16.28 10.88 -20.67
C SER A 53 -16.23 10.53 -19.20
N PHE A 54 -15.61 11.41 -18.41
CA PHE A 54 -15.52 11.27 -16.97
C PHE A 54 -15.65 12.61 -16.27
N HIS A 55 -15.98 12.56 -15.01
CA HIS A 55 -16.06 13.71 -14.11
C HIS A 55 -15.35 13.40 -12.81
N GLU A 56 -14.59 14.36 -12.28
CA GLU A 56 -13.92 14.24 -10.98
C GLU A 56 -14.69 15.09 -9.96
N ASP A 57 -15.18 14.46 -8.89
CA ASP A 57 -15.81 15.13 -7.76
C ASP A 57 -15.02 14.78 -6.49
N GLY A 58 -14.16 15.71 -6.05
CA GLY A 58 -13.30 15.53 -4.91
C GLY A 58 -12.38 14.30 -5.04
N THR A 59 -12.73 13.22 -4.34
CA THR A 59 -11.99 11.95 -4.38
C THR A 59 -12.65 10.89 -5.25
N ILE A 60 -13.75 11.21 -5.91
CA ILE A 60 -14.54 10.29 -6.72
C ILE A 60 -14.30 10.56 -8.21
N LEU A 61 -14.06 9.50 -8.96
CA LEU A 61 -14.01 9.51 -10.42
C LEU A 61 -15.25 8.83 -10.97
N GLU A 62 -16.14 9.60 -11.60
CA GLU A 62 -17.30 9.08 -12.31
C GLU A 62 -16.97 8.85 -13.78
N ILE A 63 -17.19 7.63 -14.29
CA ILE A 63 -16.95 7.27 -15.68
C ILE A 63 -18.29 6.94 -16.35
N LYS A 64 -18.64 7.70 -17.40
CA LYS A 64 -19.85 7.44 -18.17
C LYS A 64 -19.59 6.39 -19.24
N LEU A 65 -20.21 5.23 -19.11
CA LEU A 65 -20.12 4.18 -20.12
C LEU A 65 -21.00 4.51 -21.32
N ASN A 66 -20.52 4.21 -22.53
CA ASN A 66 -21.29 4.39 -23.77
C ASN A 66 -22.53 3.48 -23.86
N LYS A 67 -22.47 2.34 -23.16
CA LYS A 67 -23.60 1.40 -23.00
C LYS A 67 -23.59 0.85 -21.58
N PRO A 68 -24.77 0.60 -21.00
CA PRO A 68 -24.87 -0.03 -19.69
C PRO A 68 -24.17 -1.39 -19.65
N LEU A 69 -23.45 -1.68 -18.59
CA LEU A 69 -22.88 -3.00 -18.35
C LEU A 69 -24.00 -3.95 -17.89
N LYS A 70 -24.29 -4.95 -18.72
CA LYS A 70 -25.30 -5.96 -18.39
C LYS A 70 -24.77 -6.96 -17.36
N SER A 71 -25.67 -7.53 -16.56
CA SER A 71 -25.32 -8.61 -15.62
C SER A 71 -24.55 -9.74 -16.30
N GLY A 72 -23.52 -10.25 -15.64
CA GLY A 72 -22.64 -11.31 -16.14
C GLY A 72 -21.71 -10.88 -17.27
N LYS A 73 -21.65 -9.59 -17.62
CA LYS A 73 -20.71 -9.08 -18.63
C LYS A 73 -19.53 -8.39 -17.96
N LEU A 74 -18.42 -8.35 -18.70
CA LEU A 74 -17.17 -7.71 -18.30
C LEU A 74 -16.94 -6.46 -19.14
N ILE A 75 -16.32 -5.46 -18.52
CA ILE A 75 -15.80 -4.28 -19.20
C ILE A 75 -14.32 -4.14 -18.85
N LYS A 76 -13.51 -3.75 -19.83
CA LYS A 76 -12.13 -3.34 -19.63
C LYS A 76 -12.08 -1.82 -19.69
N LEU A 77 -11.51 -1.21 -18.67
CA LEU A 77 -11.23 0.22 -18.61
C LEU A 77 -9.71 0.43 -18.52
N GLN A 78 -9.24 1.44 -19.23
CA GLN A 78 -7.88 1.95 -19.07
C GLN A 78 -7.96 3.38 -18.56
N VAL A 79 -7.26 3.65 -17.46
CA VAL A 79 -7.19 4.97 -16.84
C VAL A 79 -5.74 5.42 -16.81
N ASP A 80 -5.44 6.53 -17.49
CA ASP A 80 -4.13 7.17 -17.43
C ASP A 80 -4.21 8.36 -16.48
N PHE A 81 -3.32 8.44 -15.50
CA PHE A 81 -3.32 9.50 -14.51
C PHE A 81 -1.91 9.95 -14.15
N LEU A 82 -1.81 11.16 -13.63
CA LEU A 82 -0.64 11.73 -13.00
C LEU A 82 -0.92 11.89 -11.51
N ALA A 83 -0.04 11.40 -10.66
CA ALA A 83 -0.14 11.57 -9.23
C ALA A 83 1.05 12.34 -8.66
N GLN A 84 0.82 13.18 -7.67
CA GLN A 84 1.84 13.69 -6.78
C GLN A 84 1.72 12.98 -5.44
N VAL A 85 2.81 12.35 -5.00
CA VAL A 85 2.88 11.70 -3.70
C VAL A 85 2.97 12.78 -2.62
N PRO A 86 2.03 12.87 -1.68
CA PRO A 86 2.08 13.88 -0.62
C PRO A 86 3.25 13.61 0.34
N VAL A 87 3.64 14.61 1.12
CA VAL A 87 4.37 14.32 2.36
C VAL A 87 3.49 13.44 3.25
N GLN A 88 4.13 12.56 4.01
CA GLN A 88 3.39 11.60 4.83
C GLN A 88 2.51 12.29 5.88
N ILE A 89 1.21 12.08 5.81
CA ILE A 89 0.26 12.57 6.83
C ILE A 89 -0.41 11.41 7.54
N ARG A 90 -0.88 10.43 6.78
CA ARG A 90 -1.43 9.19 7.29
C ARG A 90 -0.57 8.03 6.77
N ARG A 91 -1.17 6.97 6.33
CA ARG A 91 -0.52 5.72 5.88
C ARG A 91 0.21 5.86 4.55
N THR A 92 -0.09 6.91 3.78
CA THR A 92 0.49 7.16 2.46
C THR A 92 1.31 8.42 2.43
N GLY A 93 2.37 8.41 1.67
CA GLY A 93 3.19 9.58 1.44
C GLY A 93 4.67 9.28 1.30
N ARG A 94 5.43 10.35 1.17
CA ARG A 94 6.89 10.34 1.14
C ARG A 94 7.45 10.91 2.44
N TYR A 95 8.62 10.41 2.83
CA TYR A 95 9.37 10.88 4.00
C TYR A 95 8.52 10.93 5.28
N ASN A 96 8.15 9.75 5.78
CA ASN A 96 7.50 9.64 7.07
C ASN A 96 8.42 10.11 8.21
N LYS A 97 7.95 10.09 9.46
CA LYS A 97 8.75 10.49 10.63
C LYS A 97 10.07 9.73 10.81
N GLU A 98 10.22 8.60 10.14
CA GLU A 98 11.42 7.75 10.13
C GLU A 98 12.23 7.89 8.84
N ASN A 99 11.90 8.90 8.01
CA ASN A 99 12.53 9.18 6.72
C ASN A 99 12.49 8.00 5.73
N VAL A 100 11.46 7.16 5.80
CA VAL A 100 11.20 6.19 4.73
C VAL A 100 10.73 6.95 3.49
N ALA A 101 11.42 6.74 2.37
CA ALA A 101 11.23 7.54 1.17
C ALA A 101 9.80 7.46 0.62
N TYR A 102 9.21 6.27 0.54
CA TYR A 102 7.85 6.07 0.05
C TYR A 102 7.10 5.02 0.87
N SER A 103 5.89 5.40 1.32
CA SER A 103 4.86 4.52 1.86
C SER A 103 3.62 4.67 1.00
N MET A 104 3.31 3.68 0.18
CA MET A 104 2.37 3.81 -0.92
C MET A 104 1.11 2.98 -0.68
N THR A 105 0.11 3.65 -0.12
CA THR A 105 -1.24 3.12 0.06
C THR A 105 -2.24 4.01 -0.64
N GLN A 106 -3.37 3.49 -1.11
CA GLN A 106 -4.39 4.24 -1.88
C GLN A 106 -3.77 5.12 -3.00
N TRP A 107 -2.74 4.60 -3.66
CA TRP A 107 -1.92 5.34 -4.62
C TRP A 107 -2.44 5.29 -6.06
N TYR A 108 -3.45 4.48 -6.32
CA TYR A 108 -4.06 4.28 -7.64
C TYR A 108 -5.57 4.52 -7.56
N PRO A 109 -6.26 4.89 -8.67
CA PRO A 109 -7.71 4.93 -8.72
C PRO A 109 -8.30 3.53 -8.46
N LYS A 110 -9.02 3.39 -7.33
CA LYS A 110 -9.65 2.13 -6.93
C LYS A 110 -11.08 2.05 -7.45
N MET A 111 -11.53 0.85 -7.80
CA MET A 111 -12.93 0.60 -8.07
C MET A 111 -13.73 0.78 -6.79
N CYS A 112 -14.81 1.57 -6.83
CA CYS A 112 -15.79 1.61 -5.75
C CYS A 112 -16.55 0.29 -5.69
N GLU A 113 -16.92 -0.14 -4.49
CA GLU A 113 -17.84 -1.26 -4.31
C GLU A 113 -19.25 -0.86 -4.74
N PHE A 114 -19.96 -1.81 -5.29
CA PHE A 114 -21.36 -1.68 -5.68
C PHE A 114 -22.16 -2.89 -5.18
N ASP A 115 -23.17 -2.63 -4.37
CA ASP A 115 -24.04 -3.66 -3.82
C ASP A 115 -25.53 -3.26 -3.92
N ASN A 116 -26.40 -3.89 -3.12
CA ASN A 116 -27.84 -3.59 -3.08
C ASN A 116 -28.17 -2.20 -2.52
N HIS A 117 -27.22 -1.49 -1.92
CA HIS A 117 -27.33 -0.09 -1.48
C HIS A 117 -26.78 0.89 -2.53
N GLY A 118 -26.23 0.41 -3.65
CA GLY A 118 -25.62 1.21 -4.70
C GLY A 118 -24.11 1.34 -4.57
N TRP A 119 -23.57 2.45 -5.08
CA TRP A 119 -22.14 2.74 -5.06
C TRP A 119 -21.69 3.26 -3.69
N HIS A 120 -20.65 2.67 -3.12
CA HIS A 120 -20.02 3.14 -1.88
C HIS A 120 -19.00 4.25 -2.19
N THR A 121 -19.48 5.46 -2.44
CA THR A 121 -18.69 6.63 -2.80
C THR A 121 -18.32 7.52 -1.61
N ASN A 122 -18.41 7.00 -0.41
CA ASN A 122 -18.11 7.74 0.81
C ASN A 122 -16.67 8.27 0.78
N PRO A 123 -16.47 9.59 0.92
CA PRO A 123 -15.13 10.16 0.93
C PRO A 123 -14.34 9.70 2.15
N TYR A 124 -13.03 9.58 1.98
CA TYR A 124 -12.14 9.25 3.09
C TYR A 124 -12.02 10.44 4.06
N ILE A 125 -12.42 10.22 5.29
CA ILE A 125 -12.40 11.21 6.38
C ILE A 125 -11.81 10.63 7.67
N GLY A 126 -10.76 9.82 7.55
CA GLY A 126 -10.10 9.14 8.67
C GLY A 126 -10.72 7.79 9.04
N ARG A 127 -11.54 7.19 8.17
CA ARG A 127 -12.13 5.86 8.31
C ARG A 127 -11.58 4.90 7.26
N GLU A 128 -11.86 3.60 7.43
CA GLU A 128 -11.39 2.57 6.50
C GLU A 128 -12.13 2.62 5.16
N PHE A 129 -11.47 2.08 4.14
CA PHE A 129 -12.05 1.93 2.81
C PHE A 129 -12.82 0.63 2.68
N TYR A 130 -13.90 0.66 1.89
CA TYR A 130 -14.54 -0.54 1.39
C TYR A 130 -13.76 -1.02 0.15
N GLY A 131 -13.05 -2.14 0.29
CA GLY A 131 -12.14 -2.65 -0.74
C GLY A 131 -12.76 -3.75 -1.59
N VAL A 132 -12.79 -3.57 -2.92
CA VAL A 132 -13.20 -4.61 -3.87
C VAL A 132 -12.11 -5.66 -4.02
N TRP A 133 -12.48 -6.93 -3.88
CA TRP A 133 -11.57 -8.05 -4.09
C TRP A 133 -11.25 -8.24 -5.57
N GLY A 134 -10.00 -8.53 -5.87
CA GLY A 134 -9.54 -8.75 -7.24
C GLY A 134 -8.14 -9.33 -7.31
N ASP A 135 -7.70 -9.57 -8.55
CA ASP A 135 -6.33 -10.00 -8.84
C ASP A 135 -5.53 -8.79 -9.33
N PHE A 136 -4.34 -8.63 -8.77
CA PHE A 136 -3.44 -7.52 -9.07
C PHE A 136 -2.19 -8.00 -9.78
N LYS A 137 -1.84 -7.33 -10.86
CA LYS A 137 -0.51 -7.36 -11.47
C LYS A 137 0.03 -5.95 -11.52
N VAL A 138 1.04 -5.67 -10.72
CA VAL A 138 1.59 -4.33 -10.53
C VAL A 138 3.02 -4.28 -10.98
N SER A 139 3.35 -3.29 -11.82
CA SER A 139 4.72 -3.02 -12.27
C SER A 139 5.14 -1.63 -11.79
N ILE A 140 6.21 -1.56 -11.00
CA ILE A 140 6.74 -0.32 -10.42
C ILE A 140 8.13 -0.10 -10.98
N THR A 141 8.32 0.98 -11.74
CA THR A 141 9.63 1.37 -12.27
C THR A 141 10.16 2.56 -11.46
N ILE A 142 11.25 2.34 -10.75
CA ILE A 142 11.87 3.32 -9.87
C ILE A 142 13.39 3.29 -10.05
N ASP A 143 14.11 4.23 -9.44
CA ASP A 143 15.55 4.23 -9.42
C ASP A 143 16.10 2.89 -8.91
N SER A 144 17.21 2.43 -9.51
CA SER A 144 17.76 1.10 -9.24
C SER A 144 18.37 0.94 -7.83
N SER A 145 18.58 2.04 -7.12
CA SER A 145 19.03 2.03 -5.72
C SER A 145 17.93 1.61 -4.74
N PHE A 146 16.65 1.79 -5.11
CA PHE A 146 15.54 1.49 -4.20
C PHE A 146 15.32 -0.01 -4.02
N VAL A 147 15.06 -0.40 -2.77
CA VAL A 147 14.58 -1.71 -2.37
C VAL A 147 13.08 -1.60 -2.08
N LEU A 148 12.28 -2.46 -2.69
CA LEU A 148 10.82 -2.46 -2.55
C LEU A 148 10.33 -3.72 -1.83
N GLY A 149 9.28 -3.52 -1.03
CA GLY A 149 8.43 -4.60 -0.55
C GLY A 149 6.96 -4.21 -0.65
N GLY A 150 6.07 -5.18 -0.69
CA GLY A 150 4.65 -4.87 -0.82
C GLY A 150 3.75 -6.10 -0.89
N THR A 151 2.51 -5.84 -1.22
CA THR A 151 1.50 -6.86 -1.52
C THR A 151 1.92 -7.69 -2.73
N GLY A 152 1.75 -9.00 -2.63
CA GLY A 152 1.97 -9.90 -3.76
C GLY A 152 3.37 -10.49 -3.86
N ILE A 153 3.49 -11.46 -4.73
CA ILE A 153 4.73 -12.22 -4.98
C ILE A 153 5.49 -11.58 -6.12
N ILE A 154 6.78 -11.32 -5.91
CA ILE A 154 7.66 -10.80 -6.95
C ILE A 154 7.80 -11.79 -8.10
N GLN A 155 7.61 -11.34 -9.33
CA GLN A 155 7.62 -12.18 -10.53
C GLN A 155 8.98 -12.20 -11.25
N ASN A 156 9.82 -11.21 -11.01
CA ASN A 156 11.14 -11.05 -11.64
C ASN A 156 12.27 -10.92 -10.62
N PRO A 157 12.39 -11.82 -9.63
CA PRO A 157 13.36 -11.72 -8.54
C PRO A 157 14.82 -11.73 -9.05
N GLN A 158 15.10 -12.42 -10.16
CA GLN A 158 16.45 -12.51 -10.73
C GLN A 158 16.92 -11.21 -11.39
N GLU A 159 15.98 -10.32 -11.74
CA GLU A 159 16.30 -9.03 -12.37
C GLU A 159 16.43 -7.91 -11.35
N VAL A 160 15.64 -7.98 -10.28
CA VAL A 160 15.62 -6.93 -9.25
C VAL A 160 16.71 -7.12 -8.19
N GLY A 161 17.02 -8.34 -7.81
CA GLY A 161 18.03 -8.61 -6.78
C GLY A 161 17.53 -8.25 -5.37
N HIS A 162 18.36 -7.55 -4.60
CA HIS A 162 18.06 -7.04 -3.25
C HIS A 162 17.53 -8.11 -2.29
N GLY A 163 18.08 -9.34 -2.35
CA GLY A 163 17.70 -10.44 -1.48
C GLY A 163 16.48 -11.25 -1.95
N TYR A 164 15.81 -10.85 -3.04
CA TYR A 164 14.72 -11.63 -3.62
C TYR A 164 15.20 -12.73 -4.57
N GLN A 165 16.39 -12.57 -5.14
CA GLN A 165 16.93 -13.51 -6.13
C GLN A 165 17.23 -14.88 -5.54
N ASP A 166 16.92 -15.93 -6.27
CA ASP A 166 17.36 -17.27 -6.01
C ASP A 166 18.83 -17.41 -6.50
N LEU A 167 19.75 -17.53 -5.57
CA LEU A 167 21.20 -17.61 -5.86
C LEU A 167 21.60 -18.93 -6.54
N SER A 168 20.74 -19.94 -6.53
CA SER A 168 20.95 -21.18 -7.30
C SER A 168 20.72 -21.01 -8.80
N LYS A 169 20.09 -19.89 -9.21
CA LYS A 169 19.77 -19.56 -10.59
C LYS A 169 20.65 -18.44 -11.10
N ASN A 170 20.72 -18.32 -12.42
CA ASN A 170 21.46 -17.22 -13.04
C ASN A 170 20.81 -15.86 -12.71
N VAL A 171 21.52 -15.03 -11.97
CA VAL A 171 21.07 -13.68 -11.56
C VAL A 171 21.44 -12.69 -12.68
N LYS A 172 20.44 -12.05 -13.27
CA LYS A 172 20.61 -11.08 -14.37
C LYS A 172 20.15 -9.68 -13.91
N LEU A 173 20.89 -9.08 -13.00
CA LEU A 173 20.57 -7.73 -12.51
C LEU A 173 20.56 -6.73 -13.67
N SER A 174 19.52 -5.90 -13.71
CA SER A 174 19.46 -4.77 -14.64
C SER A 174 20.54 -3.75 -14.32
N LYS A 175 21.35 -3.37 -15.32
CA LYS A 175 22.34 -2.30 -15.23
C LYS A 175 21.77 -0.90 -15.52
N LYS A 176 20.46 -0.80 -15.76
CA LYS A 176 19.77 0.48 -16.04
C LYS A 176 19.69 1.33 -14.76
N ALA A 177 19.66 2.64 -14.93
CA ALA A 177 19.45 3.60 -13.84
C ALA A 177 18.09 3.41 -13.12
N LYS A 178 17.11 2.85 -13.82
CA LYS A 178 15.80 2.47 -13.26
C LYS A 178 15.59 0.97 -13.40
N ARG A 179 14.91 0.41 -12.41
CA ARG A 179 14.55 -1.02 -12.34
C ARG A 179 13.05 -1.18 -12.22
N THR A 180 12.49 -2.18 -12.89
CA THR A 180 11.05 -2.49 -12.82
C THR A 180 10.84 -3.69 -11.91
N TRP A 181 10.03 -3.51 -10.89
CA TRP A 181 9.56 -4.52 -9.97
C TRP A 181 8.19 -5.00 -10.43
N VAL A 182 7.99 -6.29 -10.59
CA VAL A 182 6.71 -6.87 -11.03
C VAL A 182 6.15 -7.76 -9.93
N PHE A 183 5.00 -7.39 -9.40
CA PHE A 183 4.30 -8.14 -8.37
C PHE A 183 3.01 -8.73 -8.91
N LYS A 184 2.63 -9.90 -8.37
CA LYS A 184 1.34 -10.53 -8.61
C LYS A 184 0.70 -10.88 -7.26
N ALA A 185 -0.56 -10.49 -7.07
CA ALA A 185 -1.35 -10.81 -5.90
C ALA A 185 -2.76 -11.21 -6.34
N ASP A 186 -3.13 -12.46 -6.10
CA ASP A 186 -4.44 -12.98 -6.45
C ASP A 186 -5.37 -12.91 -5.24
N LYS A 187 -6.64 -12.56 -5.47
CA LYS A 187 -7.70 -12.51 -4.45
C LYS A 187 -7.33 -11.64 -3.24
N VAL A 188 -7.01 -10.39 -3.49
CA VAL A 188 -6.75 -9.37 -2.46
C VAL A 188 -7.64 -8.15 -2.68
N HIS A 189 -7.90 -7.37 -1.64
CA HIS A 189 -8.77 -6.19 -1.72
C HIS A 189 -8.01 -4.86 -1.80
N ASP A 190 -6.67 -4.90 -1.73
CA ASP A 190 -5.82 -3.72 -1.87
C ASP A 190 -4.40 -4.12 -2.27
N PHE A 191 -3.63 -3.14 -2.72
CA PHE A 191 -2.21 -3.28 -3.04
C PHE A 191 -1.41 -2.14 -2.42
N ALA A 192 -0.64 -2.44 -1.38
CA ALA A 192 0.27 -1.50 -0.71
C ALA A 192 1.72 -1.88 -0.95
N TRP A 193 2.62 -0.88 -0.93
CA TRP A 193 4.05 -1.09 -1.03
C TRP A 193 4.81 0.05 -0.34
N ALA A 194 6.05 -0.21 0.02
CA ALA A 194 6.98 0.82 0.47
C ALA A 194 8.34 0.62 -0.18
N ALA A 195 9.12 1.69 -0.27
CA ALA A 195 10.43 1.69 -0.88
C ALA A 195 11.37 2.69 -0.21
N ASP A 196 12.59 2.26 -0.01
CA ASP A 196 13.68 3.10 0.46
C ASP A 196 15.02 2.58 -0.11
N PRO A 197 15.98 3.44 -0.47
CA PRO A 197 17.29 2.98 -0.93
C PRO A 197 18.11 2.30 0.17
N ASP A 198 17.83 2.62 1.43
CA ASP A 198 18.55 2.10 2.60
C ASP A 198 17.87 0.88 3.24
N PHE A 199 16.82 0.32 2.62
CA PHE A 199 16.21 -0.87 3.16
C PHE A 199 17.13 -2.08 3.12
N ILE A 200 17.27 -2.71 4.28
CA ILE A 200 17.78 -4.07 4.43
C ILE A 200 16.60 -5.02 4.21
N HIS A 201 16.82 -6.06 3.43
CA HIS A 201 15.85 -7.11 3.18
C HIS A 201 16.29 -8.44 3.77
N GLU A 202 15.52 -8.94 4.71
CA GLU A 202 15.73 -10.24 5.34
C GLU A 202 14.49 -11.14 5.12
N THR A 203 14.66 -12.44 5.28
CA THR A 203 13.56 -13.40 5.12
C THR A 203 13.52 -14.42 6.27
N ALA A 204 12.34 -15.00 6.48
CA ALA A 204 12.15 -16.18 7.30
C ALA A 204 11.14 -17.11 6.63
N LEU A 205 11.43 -18.42 6.65
CA LEU A 205 10.56 -19.44 6.11
C LEU A 205 9.68 -20.05 7.22
N LEU A 206 8.37 -20.12 6.98
CA LEU A 206 7.42 -20.83 7.84
C LEU A 206 7.38 -22.31 7.50
N ASN A 207 6.86 -23.13 8.42
CA ASN A 207 6.75 -24.59 8.25
C ASN A 207 5.83 -24.98 7.07
N ASN A 208 4.83 -24.15 6.74
CA ASN A 208 3.93 -24.34 5.60
C ASN A 208 4.49 -23.85 4.25
N GLY A 209 5.74 -23.39 4.20
CA GLY A 209 6.40 -22.87 3.00
C GLY A 209 6.16 -21.38 2.72
N THR A 210 5.38 -20.67 3.52
CA THR A 210 5.21 -19.21 3.39
C THR A 210 6.51 -18.49 3.73
N VAL A 211 6.91 -17.54 2.90
CA VAL A 211 8.09 -16.69 3.11
C VAL A 211 7.66 -15.38 3.75
N LEU A 212 8.21 -15.07 4.91
CA LEU A 212 8.10 -13.74 5.53
C LEU A 212 9.27 -12.87 5.02
N HIS A 213 8.96 -11.70 4.50
CA HIS A 213 9.92 -10.69 4.10
C HIS A 213 9.93 -9.56 5.13
N PHE A 214 11.12 -9.12 5.55
CA PHE A 214 11.32 -8.01 6.46
C PHE A 214 12.13 -6.95 5.74
N LEU A 215 11.59 -5.75 5.60
CA LEU A 215 12.26 -4.63 4.97
C LEU A 215 12.29 -3.46 5.95
N HIS A 216 13.47 -3.04 6.35
CA HIS A 216 13.66 -1.97 7.30
C HIS A 216 15.00 -1.27 7.06
N LYS A 217 15.13 -0.05 7.57
CA LYS A 217 16.41 0.65 7.57
C LYS A 217 17.33 0.04 8.63
N ASP A 218 18.65 0.14 8.40
CA ASP A 218 19.62 -0.20 9.42
C ASP A 218 19.45 0.75 10.61
N ASP A 219 19.04 0.19 11.72
CA ASP A 219 18.82 0.93 12.96
C ASP A 219 19.76 0.38 14.04
N THR A 220 20.96 0.92 14.04
CA THR A 220 21.96 0.59 15.07
C THR A 220 21.50 0.97 16.49
N LEU A 221 20.47 1.81 16.61
CA LEU A 221 19.89 2.24 17.88
C LEU A 221 18.71 1.36 18.31
N ASN A 222 18.10 0.61 17.41
CA ASN A 222 16.89 -0.19 17.66
C ASN A 222 17.05 -1.64 17.19
N MET A 223 17.62 -2.48 18.01
CA MET A 223 17.73 -3.94 17.74
C MET A 223 16.37 -4.66 17.64
N ASN A 224 15.28 -3.91 17.55
CA ASN A 224 13.93 -4.43 17.58
C ASN A 224 13.54 -5.19 16.30
N TRP A 225 14.06 -4.77 15.14
CA TRP A 225 13.77 -5.46 13.87
C TRP A 225 14.36 -6.87 13.84
N SER A 226 15.59 -7.06 14.31
CA SER A 226 16.18 -8.41 14.41
C SER A 226 15.42 -9.29 15.41
N ALA A 227 14.92 -8.70 16.51
CA ALA A 227 14.10 -9.40 17.49
C ALA A 227 12.67 -9.68 17.00
N LEU A 228 12.15 -8.91 16.04
CA LEU A 228 10.83 -9.10 15.45
C LEU A 228 10.72 -10.39 14.64
N LYS A 229 11.74 -10.72 13.87
CA LYS A 229 11.79 -11.86 12.95
C LYS A 229 11.38 -13.19 13.59
N PRO A 230 12.00 -13.67 14.70
CA PRO A 230 11.59 -14.91 15.36
C PRO A 230 10.19 -14.80 15.98
N LYS A 231 9.78 -13.63 16.43
CA LYS A 231 8.44 -13.42 17.02
C LYS A 231 7.36 -13.47 15.97
N ALA A 232 7.57 -12.80 14.82
CA ALA A 232 6.65 -12.84 13.70
C ALA A 232 6.48 -14.28 13.20
N LYS A 233 7.58 -15.04 13.04
CA LYS A 233 7.53 -16.45 12.68
C LYS A 233 6.65 -17.24 13.66
N LYS A 234 6.92 -17.13 14.96
CA LYS A 234 6.14 -17.81 16.00
C LYS A 234 4.65 -17.43 15.97
N CYS A 235 4.37 -16.14 15.74
CA CYS A 235 3.00 -15.65 15.63
C CYS A 235 2.26 -16.28 14.45
N PHE A 236 2.87 -16.29 13.26
CA PHE A 236 2.26 -16.90 12.07
C PHE A 236 2.07 -18.42 12.23
N GLU A 237 3.02 -19.13 12.82
CA GLU A 237 2.91 -20.56 13.10
C GLU A 237 1.77 -20.84 14.08
N TYR A 238 1.66 -20.05 15.16
CA TYR A 238 0.54 -20.14 16.10
C TYR A 238 -0.81 -19.90 15.42
N MET A 239 -0.89 -18.86 14.55
CA MET A 239 -2.12 -18.58 13.80
C MET A 239 -2.47 -19.72 12.83
N ASN A 240 -1.47 -20.29 12.15
CA ASN A 240 -1.68 -21.44 11.25
C ASN A 240 -2.21 -22.66 11.98
N GLU A 241 -1.75 -22.91 13.19
CA GLU A 241 -2.17 -24.05 14.00
C GLU A 241 -3.58 -23.88 14.58
N ASN A 242 -3.95 -22.68 14.98
CA ASN A 242 -5.17 -22.46 15.76
C ASN A 242 -6.35 -21.90 14.94
N TYR A 243 -6.08 -21.21 13.82
CA TYR A 243 -7.11 -20.51 13.03
C TYR A 243 -7.16 -20.94 11.57
N GLY A 244 -6.18 -21.72 11.09
CA GLY A 244 -6.08 -22.19 9.73
C GLY A 244 -4.87 -21.61 9.00
N LEU A 245 -4.45 -22.34 7.94
CA LEU A 245 -3.24 -21.98 7.20
C LEU A 245 -3.38 -20.62 6.51
N TYR A 246 -2.34 -19.81 6.65
CA TYR A 246 -2.24 -18.56 5.88
C TYR A 246 -2.25 -18.88 4.38
N PRO A 247 -3.18 -18.26 3.59
CA PRO A 247 -3.49 -18.75 2.25
C PRO A 247 -2.52 -18.29 1.16
N TYR A 248 -1.55 -17.43 1.48
CA TYR A 248 -0.61 -16.90 0.49
C TYR A 248 0.82 -17.40 0.72
N GLY A 249 1.61 -17.48 -0.36
CA GLY A 249 2.98 -17.95 -0.31
C GLY A 249 3.99 -16.98 0.30
N GLN A 250 3.58 -15.73 0.59
CA GLN A 250 4.44 -14.74 1.24
C GLN A 250 3.67 -13.75 2.09
N TYR A 251 4.38 -13.07 3.01
CA TYR A 251 3.93 -11.87 3.72
C TYR A 251 5.08 -10.88 3.90
N SER A 252 4.84 -9.61 3.63
CA SER A 252 5.85 -8.54 3.77
C SER A 252 5.59 -7.70 5.01
N ILE A 253 6.60 -7.56 5.86
CA ILE A 253 6.61 -6.71 7.06
C ILE A 253 7.62 -5.59 6.78
N ILE A 254 7.11 -4.37 6.58
CA ILE A 254 7.90 -3.28 6.00
C ILE A 254 7.86 -2.06 6.91
N GLN A 255 9.02 -1.49 7.19
CA GLN A 255 9.10 -0.18 7.84
C GLN A 255 8.45 0.89 6.96
N GLY A 256 7.48 1.62 7.51
CA GLY A 256 6.77 2.64 6.76
C GLY A 256 5.44 3.04 7.40
N GLY A 257 4.71 3.92 6.72
CA GLY A 257 3.44 4.42 7.24
C GLY A 257 3.60 5.39 8.41
N ASP A 258 2.57 5.49 9.24
CA ASP A 258 2.47 6.41 10.38
C ASP A 258 2.18 5.69 11.72
N GLY A 259 2.40 4.40 11.78
CA GLY A 259 2.10 3.53 12.93
C GLY A 259 2.13 2.08 12.51
N GLY A 260 1.00 1.41 12.66
CA GLY A 260 0.77 0.05 12.13
C GLY A 260 -0.43 0.03 11.21
N MET A 261 -0.32 -0.64 10.09
CA MET A 261 -1.45 -0.92 9.19
C MET A 261 -1.24 -2.21 8.42
N GLU A 262 -2.20 -3.08 8.53
CA GLU A 262 -2.29 -4.34 7.82
C GLU A 262 -2.96 -4.17 6.46
N TYR A 263 -2.28 -4.68 5.42
CA TYR A 263 -2.78 -4.82 4.06
C TYR A 263 -2.74 -6.29 3.67
N PRO A 264 -3.45 -6.72 2.62
CA PRO A 264 -3.32 -8.08 2.13
C PRO A 264 -1.85 -8.40 1.80
N MET A 265 -1.34 -9.51 2.34
CA MET A 265 0.04 -9.97 2.16
C MET A 265 1.14 -8.98 2.57
N CYS A 266 0.78 -7.89 3.27
CA CYS A 266 1.72 -6.83 3.61
C CYS A 266 1.27 -6.06 4.86
N THR A 267 2.21 -5.69 5.71
CA THR A 267 1.98 -4.68 6.76
C THR A 267 3.03 -3.58 6.67
N LEU A 268 2.59 -2.33 6.85
CA LEU A 268 3.48 -1.20 7.05
C LEU A 268 3.48 -0.87 8.55
N ILE A 269 4.65 -0.85 9.16
CA ILE A 269 4.80 -0.52 10.58
C ILE A 269 6.00 0.42 10.78
N THR A 270 5.91 1.27 11.80
CA THR A 270 7.05 2.10 12.22
C THR A 270 7.93 1.36 13.20
N ALA A 271 9.21 1.75 13.31
CA ALA A 271 10.15 1.20 14.29
C ALA A 271 9.64 1.39 15.74
N GLU A 272 8.95 2.51 16.00
CA GLU A 272 8.28 2.74 17.28
C GLU A 272 7.22 1.66 17.57
N ALA A 273 6.38 1.32 16.59
CA ALA A 273 5.37 0.27 16.75
C ALA A 273 6.01 -1.10 17.01
N VAL A 274 7.14 -1.40 16.35
CA VAL A 274 7.92 -2.62 16.60
C VAL A 274 8.44 -2.67 18.04
N SER A 275 8.85 -1.53 18.60
CA SER A 275 9.32 -1.43 20.00
C SER A 275 8.21 -1.74 20.99
N TYR A 276 6.99 -1.28 20.74
CA TYR A 276 5.83 -1.49 21.61
C TYR A 276 5.28 -2.91 21.61
N THR A 277 5.53 -3.71 20.58
CA THR A 277 5.08 -5.12 20.53
C THR A 277 5.75 -6.01 21.59
N HIS A 278 6.70 -5.47 22.36
CA HIS A 278 7.27 -6.14 23.51
C HIS A 278 6.44 -6.02 24.78
N LEU A 279 5.57 -5.04 24.90
CA LEU A 279 4.91 -4.68 26.16
C LEU A 279 3.40 -4.93 26.18
N THR A 280 2.75 -5.00 25.02
CA THR A 280 1.31 -5.25 24.95
C THR A 280 1.00 -6.16 23.79
N LEU A 281 0.27 -7.24 24.05
CA LEU A 281 -0.59 -7.83 23.02
C LEU A 281 -1.42 -6.69 22.39
N PRO A 282 -1.62 -6.67 21.06
CA PRO A 282 -2.47 -5.65 20.49
C PRO A 282 -3.80 -5.68 21.22
N THR A 283 -4.05 -4.66 22.01
CA THR A 283 -5.37 -4.42 22.56
C THR A 283 -6.26 -4.20 21.36
N ILE A 284 -7.10 -5.17 21.06
CA ILE A 284 -8.19 -5.03 20.11
C ILE A 284 -8.97 -3.82 20.62
N ARG A 285 -8.81 -2.66 19.96
CA ARG A 285 -9.72 -1.55 20.18
C ARG A 285 -11.03 -1.97 19.55
N TRP A 286 -11.94 -2.40 20.40
CA TRP A 286 -13.34 -2.48 20.01
C TRP A 286 -13.80 -1.06 19.67
N VAL A 287 -14.27 -0.91 18.46
CA VAL A 287 -14.98 0.28 17.99
C VAL A 287 -16.46 0.05 18.21
#